data_a09157dba80ff0b26b512ad2b75350a6
#
_entry.id   a09157dba80ff0b26b512ad2b75350a6
#
_cell.length_a   1.000
_cell.length_b   1.000
_cell.length_c   1.000
_cell.angle_alpha   90.00
_cell.angle_beta   90.00
_cell.angle_gamma   90.00
#
_symmetry.space_group_name_H-M   'P 1'
#
loop_
_entity.id
_entity.type
_entity.pdbx_description
1 polymer ?
#
loop_
_entity_poly.entity_id
_entity_poly.type
_entity_poly.pdbx_seq_one_letter_code
_entity_poly.pdbx_strand_id
1 'polypeptide(L)'
;MAWRFPPLNSLRAFEAAGRCQSFTLAAEELHVTPGAVSRQIKALEEKLGVTLFARNNREVRLTPDSKEYLDSLTEAFRRIDKSTSDLLDSRREKPLRIMCSMIVAARWLFPRLPHFLALHPNRHRRSGSRDNQAHSRSRGDRC
;
A
#
# COMPACT_ATOMS: atom_id res chain seq x y z
N MET A 1 -7.71 -16.24 -20.50
CA MET A 1 -6.71 -16.90 -19.63
C MET A 1 -7.26 -16.98 -18.21
N ALA A 2 -7.43 -18.18 -17.66
CA ALA A 2 -7.81 -18.34 -16.25
C ALA A 2 -6.55 -18.37 -15.40
N TRP A 3 -6.37 -17.39 -14.52
CA TRP A 3 -5.27 -17.34 -13.59
C TRP A 3 -5.46 -18.41 -12.50
N ARG A 4 -4.47 -19.25 -12.29
CA ARG A 4 -4.47 -20.24 -11.19
C ARG A 4 -3.92 -19.64 -9.91
N PHE A 5 -4.62 -18.65 -9.34
CA PHE A 5 -4.23 -18.11 -8.05
C PHE A 5 -4.64 -19.03 -6.89
N PRO A 6 -3.82 -19.12 -5.85
CA PRO A 6 -4.27 -19.54 -4.55
C PRO A 6 -5.35 -18.57 -4.01
N PRO A 7 -6.13 -18.94 -2.97
CA PRO A 7 -7.11 -18.02 -2.38
C PRO A 7 -6.44 -16.73 -1.92
N LEU A 8 -6.96 -15.58 -2.34
CA LEU A 8 -6.37 -14.26 -2.02
C LEU A 8 -6.23 -14.01 -0.51
N ASN A 9 -7.18 -14.49 0.29
CA ASN A 9 -7.09 -14.37 1.74
C ASN A 9 -5.90 -15.15 2.32
N SER A 10 -5.57 -16.32 1.74
CA SER A 10 -4.41 -17.09 2.15
C SER A 10 -3.10 -16.40 1.74
N LEU A 11 -3.05 -15.77 0.56
CA LEU A 11 -1.91 -14.94 0.13
C LEU A 11 -1.73 -13.73 1.04
N ARG A 12 -2.81 -13.02 1.40
CA ARG A 12 -2.76 -11.89 2.34
C ARG A 12 -2.27 -12.32 3.71
N ALA A 13 -2.76 -13.45 4.22
CA ALA A 13 -2.33 -13.99 5.51
C ALA A 13 -0.85 -14.37 5.51
N PHE A 14 -0.35 -14.96 4.42
CA PHE A 14 1.06 -15.30 4.25
C PHE A 14 1.94 -14.04 4.16
N GLU A 15 1.56 -13.05 3.36
CA GLU A 15 2.30 -11.79 3.22
C GLU A 15 2.42 -11.07 4.56
N ALA A 16 1.31 -10.86 5.25
CA ALA A 16 1.31 -10.19 6.55
C ALA A 16 2.14 -10.96 7.59
N ALA A 17 1.98 -12.29 7.69
CA ALA A 17 2.73 -13.11 8.63
C ALA A 17 4.23 -13.16 8.31
N GLY A 18 4.60 -13.19 7.04
CA GLY A 18 5.99 -13.19 6.60
C GLY A 18 6.69 -11.86 6.87
N ARG A 19 6.03 -10.75 6.60
CA ARG A 19 6.54 -9.41 6.83
C ARG A 19 6.62 -9.08 8.32
N CYS A 20 5.59 -9.40 9.10
CA CYS A 20 5.54 -9.16 10.56
C CYS A 20 6.36 -10.20 11.35
N GLN A 21 6.75 -11.31 10.76
CA GLN A 21 7.38 -12.45 11.43
C GLN A 21 6.60 -12.92 12.69
N SER A 22 5.28 -12.72 12.67
CA SER A 22 4.37 -12.99 13.79
C SER A 22 2.95 -13.22 13.28
N PHE A 23 2.35 -14.33 13.67
CA PHE A 23 0.94 -14.62 13.37
C PHE A 23 -0.03 -13.73 14.17
N THR A 24 0.38 -13.28 15.34
CA THR A 24 -0.43 -12.39 16.18
C THR A 24 -0.48 -10.99 15.55
N LEU A 25 0.67 -10.42 15.20
CA LEU A 25 0.72 -9.09 14.55
C LEU A 25 0.02 -9.10 13.19
N ALA A 26 0.19 -10.16 12.40
CA ALA A 26 -0.52 -10.33 11.15
C ALA A 26 -2.04 -10.41 11.34
N ALA A 27 -2.49 -11.05 12.40
CA ALA A 27 -3.91 -11.14 12.74
C ALA A 27 -4.49 -9.78 13.14
N GLU A 28 -3.76 -9.00 13.91
CA GLU A 28 -4.14 -7.62 14.27
C GLU A 28 -4.26 -6.74 13.03
N GLU A 29 -3.26 -6.78 12.13
CA GLU A 29 -3.26 -6.01 10.88
C GLU A 29 -4.44 -6.38 9.96
N LEU A 30 -4.73 -7.68 9.86
CA LEU A 30 -5.81 -8.20 9.02
C LEU A 30 -7.20 -8.16 9.68
N HIS A 31 -7.28 -7.73 10.94
CA HIS A 31 -8.51 -7.72 11.75
C HIS A 31 -9.18 -9.11 11.84
N VAL A 32 -8.38 -10.14 12.07
CA VAL A 32 -8.82 -11.53 12.24
C VAL A 32 -8.19 -12.16 13.49
N THR A 33 -8.49 -13.41 13.78
CA THR A 33 -7.85 -14.14 14.88
C THR A 33 -6.54 -14.80 14.42
N PRO A 34 -5.53 -14.99 15.32
CA PRO A 34 -4.29 -15.71 14.99
C PRO A 34 -4.55 -17.14 14.48
N GLY A 35 -5.58 -17.80 15.00
CA GLY A 35 -6.01 -19.11 14.49
C GLY A 35 -6.56 -19.08 13.06
N ALA A 36 -7.18 -17.96 12.65
CA ALA A 36 -7.64 -17.78 11.28
C ALA A 36 -6.43 -17.60 10.33
N VAL A 37 -5.43 -16.78 10.71
CA VAL A 37 -4.18 -16.63 9.95
C VAL A 37 -3.49 -17.97 9.79
N SER A 38 -3.31 -18.73 10.87
CA SER A 38 -2.68 -20.06 10.82
C SER A 38 -3.40 -21.02 9.88
N ARG A 39 -4.75 -21.04 9.90
CA ARG A 39 -5.54 -21.87 8.99
C ARG A 39 -5.40 -21.46 7.53
N GLN A 40 -5.36 -20.15 7.26
CA GLN A 40 -5.17 -19.64 5.90
C GLN A 40 -3.80 -19.99 5.33
N ILE A 41 -2.75 -19.90 6.16
CA ILE A 41 -1.39 -20.27 5.78
C ILE A 41 -1.30 -21.78 5.52
N LYS A 42 -1.87 -22.61 6.41
CA LYS A 42 -1.89 -24.05 6.21
C LYS A 42 -2.61 -24.44 4.90
N ALA A 43 -3.76 -23.84 4.62
CA ALA A 43 -4.48 -24.06 3.36
C ALA A 43 -3.65 -23.63 2.13
N LEU A 44 -2.83 -22.58 2.25
CA LEU A 44 -1.91 -22.15 1.20
C LEU A 44 -0.79 -23.19 0.98
N GLU A 45 -0.15 -23.65 2.05
CA GLU A 45 0.88 -24.68 2.02
C GLU A 45 0.36 -25.98 1.39
N GLU A 46 -0.83 -26.43 1.80
CA GLU A 46 -1.48 -27.61 1.23
C GLU A 46 -1.76 -27.45 -0.27
N LYS A 47 -2.21 -26.27 -0.70
CA LYS A 47 -2.50 -26.00 -2.11
C LYS A 47 -1.26 -25.89 -2.97
N LEU A 48 -0.18 -25.32 -2.43
CA LEU A 48 1.10 -25.18 -3.13
C LEU A 48 1.96 -26.45 -3.05
N GLY A 49 1.68 -27.33 -2.10
CA GLY A 49 2.47 -28.54 -1.85
C GLY A 49 3.84 -28.26 -1.24
N VAL A 50 4.04 -27.07 -0.64
CA VAL A 50 5.31 -26.62 -0.04
C VAL A 50 5.09 -26.05 1.34
N THR A 51 6.10 -26.19 2.21
CA THR A 51 6.10 -25.55 3.53
C THR A 51 6.67 -24.14 3.40
N LEU A 52 5.89 -23.14 3.81
CA LEU A 52 6.28 -21.73 3.73
C LEU A 52 6.97 -21.25 5.01
N PHE A 53 6.57 -21.76 6.16
CA PHE A 53 7.18 -21.44 7.45
C PHE A 53 7.86 -22.63 8.08
N ALA A 54 9.08 -22.44 8.58
CA ALA A 54 9.77 -23.45 9.35
C ALA A 54 9.05 -23.66 10.69
N ARG A 55 8.79 -24.95 11.04
CA ARG A 55 8.14 -25.32 12.30
C ARG A 55 9.15 -25.26 13.46
N ASN A 56 9.48 -24.07 13.93
CA ASN A 56 10.18 -23.91 15.20
C ASN A 56 9.21 -23.42 16.26
N ASN A 57 9.22 -24.06 17.43
CA ASN A 57 8.20 -23.97 18.49
C ASN A 57 7.97 -22.56 19.08
N ARG A 58 8.67 -21.51 18.66
CA ARG A 58 8.52 -20.14 19.21
C ARG A 58 8.74 -19.01 18.22
N GLU A 59 9.17 -19.26 17.00
CA GLU A 59 9.46 -18.20 16.03
C GLU A 59 8.85 -18.53 14.66
N VAL A 60 8.23 -17.52 14.07
CA VAL A 60 7.72 -17.57 12.70
C VAL A 60 8.87 -17.25 11.76
N ARG A 61 9.50 -18.29 11.21
CA ARG A 61 10.59 -18.13 10.24
C ARG A 61 10.16 -18.65 8.87
N LEU A 62 10.42 -17.87 7.85
CA LEU A 62 10.23 -18.30 6.46
C LEU A 62 11.27 -19.34 6.06
N THR A 63 10.87 -20.27 5.19
CA THR A 63 11.83 -21.11 4.46
C THR A 63 12.57 -20.25 3.43
N PRO A 64 13.80 -20.62 2.99
CA PRO A 64 14.54 -19.87 1.98
C PRO A 64 13.73 -19.60 0.71
N ASP A 65 13.05 -20.61 0.18
CA ASP A 65 12.23 -20.51 -1.03
C ASP A 65 11.01 -19.59 -0.85
N SER A 66 10.49 -19.53 0.38
CA SER A 66 9.33 -18.68 0.70
C SER A 66 9.66 -17.20 0.78
N LYS A 67 10.93 -16.85 0.99
CA LYS A 67 11.37 -15.46 1.05
C LYS A 67 11.23 -14.76 -0.30
N GLU A 68 11.70 -15.38 -1.37
CA GLU A 68 11.57 -14.85 -2.73
C GLU A 68 10.09 -14.73 -3.13
N TYR A 69 9.29 -15.73 -2.75
CA TYR A 69 7.85 -15.69 -2.99
C TYR A 69 7.16 -14.55 -2.22
N LEU A 70 7.55 -14.30 -0.97
CA LEU A 70 7.07 -13.18 -0.17
C LEU A 70 7.39 -11.84 -0.83
N ASP A 71 8.63 -11.64 -1.27
CA ASP A 71 9.06 -10.39 -1.91
C ASP A 71 8.25 -10.11 -3.18
N SER A 72 8.06 -11.14 -4.00
CA SER A 72 7.25 -11.07 -5.22
C SER A 72 5.78 -10.74 -4.93
N LEU A 73 5.22 -11.34 -3.88
CA LEU A 73 3.84 -11.14 -3.48
C LEU A 73 3.60 -9.74 -2.90
N THR A 74 4.53 -9.28 -2.07
CA THR A 74 4.51 -7.91 -1.52
C THR A 74 4.53 -6.87 -2.63
N GLU A 75 5.39 -7.05 -3.64
CA GLU A 75 5.44 -6.16 -4.79
C GLU A 75 4.14 -6.19 -5.60
N ALA A 76 3.54 -7.37 -5.79
CA ALA A 76 2.25 -7.50 -6.47
C ALA A 76 1.14 -6.75 -5.73
N PHE A 77 1.07 -6.87 -4.40
CA PHE A 77 0.09 -6.15 -3.59
C PHE A 77 0.31 -4.64 -3.62
N ARG A 78 1.55 -4.16 -3.59
CA ARG A 78 1.87 -2.73 -3.75
C ARG A 78 1.40 -2.19 -5.10
N ARG A 79 1.54 -2.96 -6.17
CA ARG A 79 1.03 -2.57 -7.51
C ARG A 79 -0.48 -2.47 -7.54
N ILE A 80 -1.17 -3.42 -6.91
CA ILE A 80 -2.64 -3.40 -6.80
C ILE A 80 -3.09 -2.17 -6.00
N ASP A 81 -2.47 -1.92 -4.84
CA ASP A 81 -2.77 -0.76 -3.99
C ASP A 81 -2.55 0.56 -4.74
N LYS A 82 -1.41 0.71 -5.40
CA LYS A 82 -1.13 1.88 -6.24
C LYS A 82 -2.17 2.08 -7.34
N SER A 83 -2.50 1.02 -8.07
CA SER A 83 -3.50 1.09 -9.15
C SER A 83 -4.89 1.47 -8.61
N THR A 84 -5.24 0.97 -7.44
CA THR A 84 -6.49 1.32 -6.75
C THR A 84 -6.49 2.79 -6.34
N SER A 85 -5.40 3.26 -5.76
CA SER A 85 -5.22 4.68 -5.39
C SER A 85 -5.28 5.58 -6.61
N ASP A 86 -4.60 5.23 -7.69
CA ASP A 86 -4.62 5.98 -8.96
C ASP A 86 -6.03 6.03 -9.57
N LEU A 87 -6.80 4.95 -9.48
CA LEU A 87 -8.19 4.88 -9.92
C LEU A 87 -9.10 5.79 -9.07
N LEU A 88 -8.93 5.77 -7.76
CA LEU A 88 -9.68 6.64 -6.84
C LEU A 88 -9.31 8.12 -7.03
N ASP A 89 -8.03 8.40 -7.26
CA ASP A 89 -7.54 9.76 -7.50
C ASP A 89 -7.91 10.28 -8.90
N SER A 90 -8.12 9.40 -9.88
CA SER A 90 -8.61 9.81 -11.21
C SER A 90 -10.05 10.36 -11.17
N ARG A 91 -10.82 9.97 -10.17
CA ARG A 91 -12.16 10.52 -9.89
C ARG A 91 -12.12 11.82 -9.07
N ARG A 92 -10.97 12.13 -8.47
CA ARG A 92 -10.71 13.42 -7.81
C ARG A 92 -9.97 14.29 -8.82
N GLU A 93 -10.42 15.52 -9.03
CA GLU A 93 -9.68 16.50 -9.83
C GLU A 93 -8.25 16.57 -9.29
N LYS A 94 -7.28 16.07 -10.07
CA LYS A 94 -5.86 16.07 -9.66
C LYS A 94 -5.42 17.53 -9.52
N PRO A 95 -4.86 17.94 -8.36
CA PRO A 95 -4.31 19.28 -8.24
C PRO A 95 -3.18 19.44 -9.26
N LEU A 96 -3.24 20.48 -10.06
CA LEU A 96 -2.16 20.83 -10.98
C LEU A 96 -0.95 21.28 -10.16
N ARG A 97 0.13 20.50 -10.20
CA ARG A 97 1.41 20.88 -9.58
C ARG A 97 2.29 21.55 -10.63
N ILE A 98 2.60 22.83 -10.44
CA ILE A 98 3.45 23.60 -11.32
C ILE A 98 4.78 23.84 -10.60
N MET A 99 5.87 23.37 -11.20
CA MET A 99 7.23 23.69 -10.75
C MET A 99 7.82 24.74 -11.71
N CYS A 100 8.16 25.89 -11.18
CA CYS A 100 8.81 26.94 -11.97
C CYS A 100 9.75 27.75 -11.07
N SER A 101 10.68 28.52 -11.66
CA SER A 101 11.54 29.41 -10.89
C SER A 101 10.71 30.55 -10.27
N MET A 102 11.19 31.12 -9.18
CA MET A 102 10.52 32.22 -8.47
C MET A 102 10.27 33.42 -9.41
N ILE A 103 11.20 33.70 -10.32
CA ILE A 103 11.10 34.81 -11.26
C ILE A 103 9.93 34.59 -12.25
N VAL A 104 9.78 33.37 -12.77
CA VAL A 104 8.69 32.99 -13.67
C VAL A 104 7.37 33.01 -12.93
N ALA A 105 7.33 32.51 -11.70
CA ALA A 105 6.12 32.56 -10.86
C ALA A 105 5.67 34.01 -10.64
N ALA A 106 6.56 34.88 -10.20
CA ALA A 106 6.22 36.26 -9.84
C ALA A 106 5.86 37.11 -11.05
N ARG A 107 6.62 37.02 -12.17
CA ARG A 107 6.44 37.89 -13.32
C ARG A 107 5.44 37.41 -14.35
N TRP A 108 5.24 36.10 -14.44
CA TRP A 108 4.39 35.54 -15.50
C TRP A 108 3.17 34.81 -14.94
N LEU A 109 3.34 33.96 -13.94
CA LEU A 109 2.25 33.08 -13.43
C LEU A 109 1.26 33.85 -12.55
N PHE A 110 1.74 34.54 -11.51
CA PHE A 110 0.87 35.19 -10.53
C PHE A 110 -0.03 36.28 -11.13
N PRO A 111 0.42 37.14 -12.07
CA PRO A 111 -0.48 38.12 -12.68
C PRO A 111 -1.59 37.51 -13.54
N ARG A 112 -1.41 36.29 -14.05
CA ARG A 112 -2.39 35.60 -14.90
C ARG A 112 -3.29 34.64 -14.13
N LEU A 113 -2.88 34.25 -12.91
CA LEU A 113 -3.61 33.30 -12.08
C LEU A 113 -5.05 33.75 -11.78
N PRO A 114 -5.34 35.01 -11.41
CA PRO A 114 -6.71 35.46 -11.13
C PRO A 114 -7.64 35.30 -12.35
N HIS A 115 -7.17 35.62 -13.53
CA HIS A 115 -7.93 35.46 -14.77
C HIS A 115 -8.23 33.98 -15.07
N PHE A 116 -7.25 33.10 -14.90
CA PHE A 116 -7.43 31.66 -15.07
C PHE A 116 -8.44 31.09 -14.06
N LEU A 117 -8.36 31.52 -12.81
CA LEU A 117 -9.26 31.06 -11.73
C LEU A 117 -10.71 31.57 -11.96
N ALA A 118 -10.88 32.77 -12.54
CA ALA A 118 -12.18 33.29 -12.90
C ALA A 118 -12.87 32.47 -14.01
N LEU A 119 -12.07 31.95 -14.95
CA LEU A 119 -12.57 31.09 -16.03
C LEU A 119 -12.86 29.64 -15.56
N HIS A 120 -12.28 29.20 -14.43
CA HIS A 120 -12.40 27.84 -13.91
C HIS A 120 -12.81 27.83 -12.43
N PRO A 121 -14.03 28.27 -12.06
CA PRO A 121 -14.44 28.46 -10.66
C PRO A 121 -14.47 27.18 -9.82
N ASN A 122 -14.61 26.03 -10.46
CA ASN A 122 -14.64 24.73 -9.74
C ASN A 122 -13.27 24.27 -9.21
N ARG A 123 -12.16 24.89 -9.60
CA ARG A 123 -10.81 24.56 -9.13
C ARG A 123 -10.38 25.27 -7.85
N HIS A 124 -11.18 26.22 -7.36
CA HIS A 124 -10.84 27.08 -6.21
C HIS A 124 -11.06 26.46 -4.83
N ARG A 125 -11.72 25.32 -4.70
CA ARG A 125 -12.20 24.82 -3.40
C ARG A 125 -11.17 24.12 -2.52
N ARG A 126 -9.88 24.04 -2.88
CA ARG A 126 -8.86 23.31 -2.09
C ARG A 126 -7.49 23.98 -1.99
N SER A 127 -7.43 25.28 -1.79
CA SER A 127 -6.20 25.95 -1.32
C SER A 127 -6.27 26.27 0.18
N GLY A 128 -6.79 25.37 0.99
CA GLY A 128 -6.89 25.51 2.44
C GLY A 128 -6.14 24.39 3.15
N SER A 129 -4.98 24.69 3.71
CA SER A 129 -4.31 24.03 4.85
C SER A 129 -4.12 22.51 4.78
N ARG A 130 -3.04 22.08 4.16
CA ARG A 130 -2.32 20.85 4.53
C ARG A 130 -0.80 21.05 4.42
N ASP A 131 -0.30 22.14 4.96
CA ASP A 131 1.07 22.19 5.43
C ASP A 131 1.04 21.78 6.90
N ASN A 132 1.84 20.79 7.24
CA ASN A 132 2.32 20.45 8.56
C ASN A 132 1.92 19.12 9.20
N GLN A 133 1.68 18.04 8.42
CA GLN A 133 1.66 16.69 9.02
C GLN A 133 2.48 15.63 8.27
N ALA A 134 3.38 16.01 7.38
CA ALA A 134 4.25 15.05 6.66
C ALA A 134 5.57 14.72 7.38
N HIS A 135 5.81 15.27 8.60
CA HIS A 135 7.10 15.06 9.30
C HIS A 135 7.03 14.24 10.59
N SER A 136 5.88 13.65 10.93
CA SER A 136 5.79 12.85 12.17
C SER A 136 5.27 11.42 12.00
N ARG A 137 5.18 10.88 10.78
CA ARG A 137 4.79 9.48 10.55
C ARG A 137 5.89 8.63 9.91
N SER A 138 7.15 8.95 10.18
CA SER A 138 8.30 8.06 9.92
C SER A 138 8.66 7.23 11.18
N ARG A 139 7.68 6.87 11.99
CA ARG A 139 7.86 5.95 13.13
C ARG A 139 6.61 5.09 13.27
N GLY A 140 6.43 4.17 12.37
CA GLY A 140 5.31 3.24 12.38
C GLY A 140 5.53 1.99 11.53
N ASP A 141 6.72 1.75 11.02
CA ASP A 141 7.10 0.44 10.51
C ASP A 141 7.35 -0.49 11.72
N ARG A 142 6.26 -0.84 12.39
CA ARG A 142 6.22 -1.95 13.35
C ARG A 142 5.37 -3.06 12.74
N CYS A 143 6.00 -3.80 11.86
CA CYS A 143 5.92 -5.22 11.60
C CYS A 143 7.24 -5.64 10.97
#